data_1689b778d09142aeead92102242b39c0
#
_entry.id   1689b778d09142aeead92102242b39c0
#
_cell.length_a   1.000
_cell.length_b   1.000
_cell.length_c   1.000
_cell.angle_alpha   90.00
_cell.angle_beta   90.00
_cell.angle_gamma   90.00
#
_symmetry.space_group_name_H-M   'P 1'
#
loop_
_entity.id
_entity.type
_entity.pdbx_description
1 polymer ?
#
loop_
_entity_poly.entity_id
_entity_poly.type
_entity_poly.pdbx_seq_one_letter_code
_entity_poly.pdbx_strand_id
1 'polypeptide(L)'
;MSVISVGQAIVLGAVEGVTEFLPVSSTGHLKIVEGLMGIPVDDHAVVGFSAVIQVGAIAAVLVYFFKDIVRILSAWGRGLRDREERYHHDYKFAWWVIYATIPIVLVGLAAKPLIQGPLASLWVVAGSLIAGSGVMWAADQLGRHKRGEDDTSFKDAMLVGSSQILALLFPGFSRSGATMSTALLLDLDRVAATRLSFFLGIPALTGAGLYELKDALGVGVGAAPLAAGTLVSFVVAYASIAWLLKFVAKHSFNAFVIYRIVVGVLLFGLLGAGVISS
;
A
#
# COMPACT_ATOMS: atom_id res chain seq x y z
N MET A 1 -28.76 -13.56 -1.20
CA MET A 1 -27.48 -14.29 -1.21
C MET A 1 -26.37 -13.25 -1.03
N SER A 2 -25.32 -13.55 -0.28
CA SER A 2 -24.19 -12.61 -0.14
C SER A 2 -23.50 -12.42 -1.49
N VAL A 3 -23.13 -11.19 -1.85
CA VAL A 3 -22.43 -10.85 -3.10
C VAL A 3 -21.08 -11.57 -3.19
N ILE A 4 -20.47 -11.91 -2.05
CA ILE A 4 -19.18 -12.59 -1.93
C ILE A 4 -19.35 -13.83 -1.05
N SER A 5 -18.94 -14.99 -1.56
CA SER A 5 -18.90 -16.24 -0.79
C SER A 5 -17.66 -16.28 0.13
N VAL A 6 -17.69 -17.15 1.15
CA VAL A 6 -16.51 -17.34 2.05
C VAL A 6 -15.27 -17.77 1.29
N GLY A 7 -15.40 -18.63 0.27
CA GLY A 7 -14.27 -19.06 -0.56
C GLY A 7 -13.64 -17.90 -1.33
N GLN A 8 -14.47 -17.05 -1.95
CA GLN A 8 -14.01 -15.84 -2.64
C GLN A 8 -13.34 -14.86 -1.65
N ALA A 9 -13.93 -14.68 -0.47
CA ALA A 9 -13.37 -13.83 0.59
C ALA A 9 -11.97 -14.27 1.04
N ILE A 10 -11.75 -15.59 1.18
CA ILE A 10 -10.43 -16.15 1.51
C ILE A 10 -9.41 -15.84 0.41
N VAL A 11 -9.77 -16.04 -0.86
CA VAL A 11 -8.88 -15.73 -1.99
C VAL A 11 -8.55 -14.24 -2.04
N LEU A 12 -9.56 -13.35 -1.97
CA LEU A 12 -9.36 -11.90 -1.99
C LEU A 12 -8.55 -11.43 -0.76
N GLY A 13 -8.79 -11.99 0.42
CA GLY A 13 -7.98 -11.71 1.60
C GLY A 13 -6.51 -12.13 1.44
N ALA A 14 -6.25 -13.27 0.79
CA ALA A 14 -4.89 -13.69 0.49
C ALA A 14 -4.22 -12.78 -0.54
N VAL A 15 -4.93 -12.37 -1.59
CA VAL A 15 -4.45 -11.40 -2.60
C VAL A 15 -4.10 -10.07 -1.94
N GLU A 16 -5.00 -9.52 -1.12
CA GLU A 16 -4.76 -8.29 -0.36
C GLU A 16 -3.53 -8.42 0.53
N GLY A 17 -3.45 -9.47 1.34
CA GLY A 17 -2.34 -9.68 2.27
C GLY A 17 -0.98 -9.84 1.57
N VAL A 18 -0.93 -10.47 0.39
CA VAL A 18 0.32 -10.56 -0.39
C VAL A 18 0.67 -9.21 -0.99
N THR A 19 -0.28 -8.50 -1.57
CA THR A 19 0.00 -7.41 -2.51
C THR A 19 0.01 -6.02 -1.89
N GLU A 20 -0.55 -5.82 -0.68
CA GLU A 20 -0.64 -4.50 -0.06
C GLU A 20 0.74 -3.92 0.29
N PHE A 21 1.63 -4.76 0.83
CA PHE A 21 2.96 -4.32 1.24
C PHE A 21 4.04 -4.55 0.18
N LEU A 22 3.84 -5.54 -0.69
CA LEU A 22 4.71 -5.74 -1.83
C LEU A 22 4.52 -4.59 -2.85
N PRO A 23 5.58 -4.20 -3.55
CA PRO A 23 5.48 -3.09 -4.51
C PRO A 23 4.82 -3.51 -5.83
N VAL A 24 3.63 -4.17 -5.77
CA VAL A 24 2.93 -4.76 -6.93
C VAL A 24 1.51 -4.24 -7.18
N SER A 25 0.96 -3.40 -6.29
CA SER A 25 -0.38 -2.83 -6.32
C SER A 25 -1.51 -3.78 -5.93
N SER A 26 -1.95 -3.73 -4.67
CA SER A 26 -3.09 -4.49 -4.16
C SER A 26 -4.39 -4.18 -4.90
N THR A 27 -4.73 -2.91 -5.08
CA THR A 27 -5.92 -2.47 -5.82
C THR A 27 -5.99 -3.07 -7.23
N GLY A 28 -4.87 -3.08 -7.95
CA GLY A 28 -4.81 -3.67 -9.29
C GLY A 28 -5.09 -5.18 -9.26
N HIS A 29 -4.48 -5.89 -8.31
CA HIS A 29 -4.64 -7.34 -8.20
C HIS A 29 -6.05 -7.73 -7.73
N LEU A 30 -6.62 -7.01 -6.75
CA LEU A 30 -7.99 -7.26 -6.31
C LEU A 30 -8.97 -7.12 -7.48
N LYS A 31 -8.92 -6.03 -8.23
CA LYS A 31 -9.79 -5.81 -9.40
C LYS A 31 -9.64 -6.90 -10.48
N ILE A 32 -8.41 -7.36 -10.74
CA ILE A 32 -8.15 -8.45 -11.68
C ILE A 32 -8.79 -9.75 -11.18
N VAL A 33 -8.58 -10.11 -9.92
CA VAL A 33 -9.09 -11.36 -9.34
C VAL A 33 -10.60 -11.31 -9.19
N GLU A 34 -11.18 -10.19 -8.77
CA GLU A 34 -12.62 -9.94 -8.74
C GLU A 34 -13.23 -10.16 -10.12
N GLY A 35 -12.67 -9.54 -11.17
CA GLY A 35 -13.13 -9.72 -12.55
C GLY A 35 -13.04 -11.18 -13.03
N LEU A 36 -11.95 -11.89 -12.75
CA LEU A 36 -11.78 -13.30 -13.10
C LEU A 36 -12.75 -14.23 -12.33
N MET A 37 -13.19 -13.83 -11.15
CA MET A 37 -14.19 -14.55 -10.35
C MET A 37 -15.63 -14.20 -10.72
N GLY A 38 -15.85 -13.30 -11.69
CA GLY A 38 -17.18 -12.82 -12.06
C GLY A 38 -17.84 -11.95 -10.98
N ILE A 39 -17.02 -11.34 -10.10
CA ILE A 39 -17.48 -10.41 -9.07
C ILE A 39 -17.52 -9.00 -9.69
N PRO A 40 -18.62 -8.24 -9.57
CA PRO A 40 -18.73 -6.91 -10.14
C PRO A 40 -17.82 -5.92 -9.38
N VAL A 41 -16.72 -5.51 -10.01
CA VAL A 41 -15.63 -4.71 -9.39
C VAL A 41 -16.06 -3.30 -8.91
N ASP A 42 -17.16 -2.76 -9.46
CA ASP A 42 -17.68 -1.44 -9.12
C ASP A 42 -18.90 -1.51 -8.18
N ASP A 43 -19.29 -2.70 -7.71
CA ASP A 43 -20.37 -2.87 -6.75
C ASP A 43 -19.96 -2.33 -5.38
N HIS A 44 -20.82 -1.51 -4.78
CA HIS A 44 -20.57 -0.91 -3.45
C HIS A 44 -20.25 -1.95 -2.37
N ALA A 45 -20.85 -3.13 -2.43
CA ALA A 45 -20.58 -4.19 -1.47
C ALA A 45 -19.17 -4.78 -1.66
N VAL A 46 -18.70 -4.88 -2.90
CA VAL A 46 -17.35 -5.38 -3.23
C VAL A 46 -16.28 -4.36 -2.82
N VAL A 47 -16.48 -3.09 -3.14
CA VAL A 47 -15.58 -2.00 -2.72
C VAL A 47 -15.51 -1.94 -1.20
N GLY A 48 -16.66 -2.00 -0.52
CA GLY A 48 -16.71 -2.04 0.94
C GLY A 48 -16.03 -3.26 1.55
N PHE A 49 -16.19 -4.44 0.92
CA PHE A 49 -15.48 -5.65 1.34
C PHE A 49 -13.96 -5.50 1.23
N SER A 50 -13.48 -4.96 0.11
CA SER A 50 -12.05 -4.72 -0.12
C SER A 50 -11.46 -3.77 0.92
N ALA A 51 -12.21 -2.72 1.31
CA ALA A 51 -11.82 -1.82 2.41
C ALA A 51 -11.75 -2.54 3.77
N VAL A 52 -12.66 -3.48 4.04
CA VAL A 52 -12.65 -4.23 5.31
C VAL A 52 -11.49 -5.22 5.38
N ILE A 53 -11.19 -5.97 4.31
CA ILE A 53 -10.04 -6.89 4.32
C ILE A 53 -8.71 -6.15 4.41
N GLN A 54 -8.61 -4.92 3.92
CA GLN A 54 -7.45 -4.05 4.10
C GLN A 54 -7.18 -3.74 5.58
N VAL A 55 -8.22 -3.66 6.43
CA VAL A 55 -8.04 -3.52 7.89
C VAL A 55 -7.22 -4.67 8.47
N GLY A 56 -7.37 -5.89 7.93
CA GLY A 56 -6.53 -7.04 8.28
C GLY A 56 -5.05 -6.78 7.97
N ALA A 57 -4.75 -6.29 6.78
CA ALA A 57 -3.39 -5.93 6.38
C ALA A 57 -2.81 -4.80 7.26
N ILE A 58 -3.62 -3.78 7.58
CA ILE A 58 -3.23 -2.69 8.48
C ILE A 58 -2.91 -3.24 9.88
N ALA A 59 -3.74 -4.11 10.43
CA ALA A 59 -3.48 -4.76 11.71
C ALA A 59 -2.17 -5.55 11.69
N ALA A 60 -1.85 -6.22 10.57
CA ALA A 60 -0.62 -6.97 10.42
C ALA A 60 0.63 -6.08 10.52
N VAL A 61 0.66 -4.93 9.84
CA VAL A 61 1.81 -4.02 9.90
C VAL A 61 1.94 -3.39 11.29
N LEU A 62 0.83 -3.06 11.96
CA LEU A 62 0.84 -2.54 13.32
C LEU A 62 1.40 -3.56 14.31
N VAL A 63 1.01 -4.84 14.19
CA VAL A 63 1.52 -5.93 15.03
C VAL A 63 2.99 -6.22 14.72
N TYR A 64 3.37 -6.25 13.44
CA TYR A 64 4.76 -6.53 13.04
C TYR A 64 5.73 -5.47 13.58
N PHE A 65 5.38 -4.19 13.46
CA PHE A 65 6.20 -3.07 13.92
C PHE A 65 5.80 -2.55 15.31
N PHE A 66 5.06 -3.32 16.09
CA PHE A 66 4.53 -2.89 17.38
C PHE A 66 5.60 -2.28 18.29
N LYS A 67 6.76 -2.93 18.41
CA LYS A 67 7.87 -2.45 19.27
C LYS A 67 8.42 -1.11 18.76
N ASP A 68 8.60 -0.96 17.46
CA ASP A 68 9.08 0.29 16.85
C ASP A 68 8.07 1.41 17.03
N ILE A 69 6.78 1.12 16.80
CA ILE A 69 5.69 2.09 16.99
C ILE A 69 5.63 2.57 18.44
N VAL A 70 5.69 1.65 19.41
CA VAL A 70 5.69 2.02 20.83
C VAL A 70 6.92 2.85 21.19
N ARG A 71 8.11 2.51 20.67
CA ARG A 71 9.35 3.27 20.86
C ARG A 71 9.22 4.70 20.34
N ILE A 72 8.75 4.85 19.08
CA ILE A 72 8.56 6.14 18.41
C ILE A 72 7.50 6.98 19.13
N LEU A 73 6.33 6.41 19.46
CA LEU A 73 5.26 7.14 20.15
C LEU A 73 5.66 7.53 21.58
N SER A 74 6.43 6.68 22.27
CA SER A 74 6.96 7.00 23.60
C SER A 74 7.96 8.13 23.55
N ALA A 75 8.88 8.14 22.58
CA ALA A 75 9.82 9.25 22.37
C ALA A 75 9.07 10.55 22.01
N TRP A 76 8.05 10.46 21.16
CA TRP A 76 7.21 11.59 20.82
C TRP A 76 6.51 12.18 22.06
N GLY A 77 5.88 11.31 22.88
CA GLY A 77 5.20 11.73 24.11
C GLY A 77 6.14 12.38 25.14
N ARG A 78 7.37 11.84 25.30
CA ARG A 78 8.40 12.46 26.17
C ARG A 78 8.84 13.80 25.63
N GLY A 79 9.15 13.92 24.35
CA GLY A 79 9.60 15.18 23.73
C GLY A 79 8.55 16.29 23.71
N LEU A 80 7.25 15.98 23.89
CA LEU A 80 6.22 17.01 24.12
C LEU A 80 6.40 17.70 25.47
N ARG A 81 6.95 17.00 26.48
CA ARG A 81 7.13 17.47 27.85
C ARG A 81 8.56 17.90 28.14
N ASP A 82 9.56 17.24 27.56
CA ASP A 82 10.97 17.49 27.76
C ASP A 82 11.64 18.00 26.48
N ARG A 83 12.37 19.13 26.59
CA ARG A 83 13.08 19.73 25.46
C ARG A 83 14.30 18.95 25.02
N GLU A 84 14.97 18.25 25.92
CA GLU A 84 16.16 17.45 25.61
C GLU A 84 15.80 16.24 24.74
N GLU A 85 14.66 15.60 24.98
CA GLU A 85 14.14 14.47 24.19
C GLU A 85 13.84 14.84 22.72
N ARG A 86 13.65 16.14 22.40
CA ARG A 86 13.35 16.62 21.05
C ARG A 86 14.51 16.45 20.06
N TYR A 87 15.72 16.30 20.57
CA TYR A 87 16.90 16.06 19.73
C TYR A 87 17.00 14.61 19.26
N HIS A 88 16.32 13.66 19.91
CA HIS A 88 16.33 12.26 19.53
C HIS A 88 15.66 12.02 18.17
N HIS A 89 16.25 11.10 17.40
CA HIS A 89 15.76 10.75 16.05
C HIS A 89 14.30 10.31 16.08
N ASP A 90 13.90 9.43 17.00
CA ASP A 90 12.53 8.89 17.08
C ASP A 90 11.47 10.00 17.30
N TYR A 91 11.76 11.03 18.09
CA TYR A 91 10.85 12.17 18.26
C TYR A 91 10.66 12.95 16.95
N LYS A 92 11.76 13.21 16.25
CA LYS A 92 11.73 13.90 14.96
C LYS A 92 11.02 13.04 13.92
N PHE A 93 11.30 11.73 13.89
CA PHE A 93 10.70 10.78 12.96
C PHE A 93 9.18 10.70 13.12
N ALA A 94 8.65 10.73 14.36
CA ALA A 94 7.21 10.79 14.61
C ALA A 94 6.57 12.01 13.91
N TRP A 95 7.17 13.18 14.05
CA TRP A 95 6.71 14.39 13.38
C TRP A 95 6.83 14.30 11.85
N TRP A 96 7.92 13.71 11.35
CA TRP A 96 8.12 13.53 9.92
C TRP A 96 7.03 12.65 9.30
N VAL A 97 6.64 11.58 9.97
CA VAL A 97 5.54 10.71 9.53
C VAL A 97 4.22 11.48 9.50
N ILE A 98 3.93 12.28 10.52
CA ILE A 98 2.72 13.11 10.58
C ILE A 98 2.70 14.11 9.41
N TYR A 99 3.74 14.91 9.25
CA TYR A 99 3.80 15.91 8.19
C TYR A 99 3.80 15.29 6.79
N ALA A 100 4.50 14.19 6.59
CA ALA A 100 4.59 13.48 5.32
C ALA A 100 3.27 12.81 4.90
N THR A 101 2.34 12.63 5.84
CA THR A 101 0.98 12.12 5.56
C THR A 101 0.04 13.22 5.06
N ILE A 102 0.30 14.49 5.37
CA ILE A 102 -0.58 15.59 5.01
C ILE A 102 -0.83 15.69 3.50
N PRO A 103 0.20 15.65 2.62
CA PRO A 103 -0.01 15.79 1.17
C PRO A 103 -0.97 14.76 0.58
N ILE A 104 -0.83 13.48 0.94
CA ILE A 104 -1.72 12.45 0.41
C ILE A 104 -3.16 12.60 0.91
N VAL A 105 -3.35 13.01 2.17
CA VAL A 105 -4.70 13.26 2.72
C VAL A 105 -5.37 14.41 1.98
N LEU A 106 -4.67 15.53 1.78
CA LEU A 106 -5.21 16.69 1.08
C LEU A 106 -5.60 16.35 -0.37
N VAL A 107 -4.71 15.67 -1.09
CA VAL A 107 -4.99 15.26 -2.48
C VAL A 107 -6.10 14.21 -2.52
N GLY A 108 -6.12 13.24 -1.59
CA GLY A 108 -7.16 12.21 -1.54
C GLY A 108 -8.56 12.79 -1.35
N LEU A 109 -8.69 13.79 -0.48
CA LEU A 109 -9.97 14.49 -0.29
C LEU A 109 -10.35 15.35 -1.50
N ALA A 110 -9.40 16.10 -2.07
CA ALA A 110 -9.65 17.00 -3.19
C ALA A 110 -9.91 16.26 -4.52
N ALA A 111 -9.21 15.15 -4.77
CA ALA A 111 -9.27 14.40 -6.02
C ALA A 111 -10.25 13.21 -5.99
N LYS A 112 -11.04 13.04 -4.92
CA LYS A 112 -11.98 11.91 -4.78
C LYS A 112 -12.83 11.65 -6.02
N PRO A 113 -13.50 12.66 -6.65
CA PRO A 113 -14.31 12.41 -7.84
C PRO A 113 -13.51 11.90 -9.04
N LEU A 114 -12.26 12.32 -9.16
CA LEU A 114 -11.37 11.90 -10.24
C LEU A 114 -10.89 10.45 -10.03
N ILE A 115 -10.56 10.11 -8.79
CA ILE A 115 -10.06 8.78 -8.39
C ILE A 115 -11.17 7.73 -8.52
N GLN A 116 -12.40 8.05 -8.13
CA GLN A 116 -13.56 7.16 -8.20
C GLN A 116 -14.24 7.14 -9.59
N GLY A 117 -13.80 7.99 -10.50
CA GLY A 117 -14.32 8.11 -11.86
C GLY A 117 -13.31 7.64 -12.91
N PRO A 118 -12.82 8.54 -13.79
CA PRO A 118 -12.05 8.16 -14.98
C PRO A 118 -10.72 7.44 -14.66
N LEU A 119 -10.15 7.63 -13.49
CA LEU A 119 -8.89 6.96 -13.10
C LEU A 119 -9.12 5.54 -12.54
N ALA A 120 -10.34 5.13 -12.26
CA ALA A 120 -10.66 3.79 -11.71
C ALA A 120 -10.56 2.67 -12.76
N SER A 121 -10.43 3.00 -14.05
CA SER A 121 -10.42 2.05 -15.17
C SER A 121 -9.26 1.04 -15.10
N LEU A 122 -9.53 -0.21 -15.47
CA LEU A 122 -8.52 -1.25 -15.60
C LEU A 122 -7.45 -0.96 -16.66
N TRP A 123 -7.76 -0.13 -17.67
CA TRP A 123 -6.76 0.38 -18.62
C TRP A 123 -5.72 1.26 -17.92
N VAL A 124 -6.17 2.13 -17.01
CA VAL A 124 -5.28 2.96 -16.19
C VAL A 124 -4.43 2.07 -15.27
N VAL A 125 -5.04 1.04 -14.68
CA VAL A 125 -4.31 0.07 -13.82
C VAL A 125 -3.21 -0.62 -14.61
N ALA A 126 -3.49 -1.13 -15.81
CA ALA A 126 -2.51 -1.82 -16.66
C ALA A 126 -1.35 -0.89 -17.06
N GLY A 127 -1.67 0.31 -17.53
CA GLY A 127 -0.66 1.33 -17.88
C GLY A 127 0.19 1.74 -16.68
N SER A 128 -0.43 1.92 -15.51
CA SER A 128 0.25 2.30 -14.27
C SER A 128 1.15 1.20 -13.69
N LEU A 129 0.77 -0.07 -13.85
CA LEU A 129 1.64 -1.22 -13.51
C LEU A 129 2.94 -1.15 -14.31
N ILE A 130 2.86 -0.92 -15.61
CA ILE A 130 4.03 -0.87 -16.50
C ILE A 130 4.86 0.40 -16.24
N ALA A 131 4.21 1.57 -16.23
CA ALA A 131 4.90 2.84 -15.99
C ALA A 131 5.60 2.87 -14.62
N GLY A 132 4.90 2.44 -13.56
CA GLY A 132 5.47 2.32 -12.22
C GLY A 132 6.61 1.30 -12.13
N SER A 133 6.61 0.27 -12.98
CA SER A 133 7.72 -0.68 -13.09
C SER A 133 8.96 -0.02 -13.67
N GLY A 134 8.81 0.83 -14.68
CA GLY A 134 9.92 1.61 -15.24
C GLY A 134 10.55 2.54 -14.20
N VAL A 135 9.71 3.23 -13.41
CA VAL A 135 10.18 4.09 -12.31
C VAL A 135 10.91 3.27 -11.25
N MET A 136 10.36 2.13 -10.84
CA MET A 136 10.98 1.25 -9.84
C MET A 136 12.31 0.69 -10.32
N TRP A 137 12.39 0.23 -11.57
CA TRP A 137 13.63 -0.22 -12.17
C TRP A 137 14.68 0.88 -12.19
N ALA A 138 14.33 2.06 -12.68
CA ALA A 138 15.22 3.20 -12.73
C ALA A 138 15.71 3.60 -11.32
N ALA A 139 14.83 3.62 -10.32
CA ALA A 139 15.17 3.94 -8.95
C ALA A 139 16.16 2.92 -8.35
N ASP A 140 15.94 1.63 -8.60
CA ASP A 140 16.82 0.57 -8.09
C ASP A 140 18.19 0.55 -8.78
N GLN A 141 18.30 1.05 -10.03
CA GLN A 141 19.58 1.15 -10.75
C GLN A 141 20.35 2.46 -10.45
N LEU A 142 19.64 3.57 -10.26
CA LEU A 142 20.25 4.89 -10.10
C LEU A 142 20.59 5.22 -8.64
N GLY A 143 19.83 4.65 -7.70
CA GLY A 143 20.09 4.83 -6.26
C GLY A 143 21.44 4.25 -5.85
N ARG A 144 22.15 4.96 -5.00
CA ARG A 144 23.48 4.53 -4.49
C ARG A 144 23.38 3.55 -3.32
N HIS A 145 22.20 3.45 -2.69
CA HIS A 145 21.90 2.55 -1.56
C HIS A 145 22.88 2.64 -0.37
N LYS A 146 23.36 3.84 -0.07
CA LYS A 146 24.42 4.07 0.93
C LYS A 146 23.92 4.55 2.28
N ARG A 147 22.64 4.98 2.36
CA ARG A 147 22.05 5.57 3.56
C ARG A 147 21.13 4.57 4.24
N GLY A 148 21.34 4.37 5.55
CA GLY A 148 20.49 3.52 6.38
C GLY A 148 19.27 4.26 6.94
N GLU A 149 18.52 3.57 7.80
CA GLU A 149 17.30 4.12 8.44
C GLU A 149 17.62 5.38 9.29
N ASP A 150 18.72 5.35 10.03
CA ASP A 150 19.15 6.46 10.90
C ASP A 150 19.60 7.71 10.12
N ASP A 151 19.94 7.55 8.84
CA ASP A 151 20.33 8.65 7.95
C ASP A 151 19.10 9.35 7.33
N THR A 152 17.89 8.88 7.61
CA THR A 152 16.66 9.48 7.10
C THR A 152 16.49 10.90 7.63
N SER A 153 16.11 11.83 6.76
CA SER A 153 15.84 13.23 7.08
C SER A 153 14.38 13.62 6.91
N PHE A 154 14.02 14.80 7.42
CA PHE A 154 12.69 15.38 7.18
C PHE A 154 12.38 15.51 5.68
N LYS A 155 13.36 15.94 4.88
CA LYS A 155 13.20 16.07 3.43
C LYS A 155 12.90 14.72 2.77
N ASP A 156 13.59 13.65 3.19
CA ASP A 156 13.34 12.31 2.68
C ASP A 156 11.92 11.86 3.00
N ALA A 157 11.49 12.01 4.25
CA ALA A 157 10.15 11.65 4.67
C ALA A 157 9.07 12.41 3.88
N MET A 158 9.25 13.73 3.67
CA MET A 158 8.32 14.56 2.90
C MET A 158 8.25 14.13 1.42
N LEU A 159 9.37 13.88 0.77
CA LEU A 159 9.39 13.47 -0.63
C LEU A 159 8.80 12.06 -0.81
N VAL A 160 9.20 11.12 0.05
CA VAL A 160 8.67 9.76 0.04
C VAL A 160 7.18 9.75 0.38
N GLY A 161 6.74 10.50 1.40
CA GLY A 161 5.34 10.61 1.76
C GLY A 161 4.48 11.22 0.65
N SER A 162 4.98 12.27 0.00
CA SER A 162 4.28 12.92 -1.13
C SER A 162 4.18 12.01 -2.36
N SER A 163 5.13 11.11 -2.57
CA SER A 163 5.10 10.16 -3.70
C SER A 163 3.91 9.18 -3.63
N GLN A 164 3.29 9.01 -2.47
CA GLN A 164 2.06 8.22 -2.33
C GLN A 164 0.92 8.77 -3.20
N ILE A 165 0.94 10.06 -3.53
CA ILE A 165 -0.03 10.72 -4.42
C ILE A 165 -0.04 10.05 -5.81
N LEU A 166 1.10 9.55 -6.29
CA LEU A 166 1.16 8.84 -7.57
C LEU A 166 0.30 7.57 -7.57
N ALA A 167 0.32 6.81 -6.49
CA ALA A 167 -0.50 5.61 -6.37
C ALA A 167 -1.98 5.92 -6.14
N LEU A 168 -2.28 7.06 -5.55
CA LEU A 168 -3.65 7.54 -5.34
C LEU A 168 -4.30 7.96 -6.67
N LEU A 169 -3.57 8.71 -7.50
CA LEU A 169 -4.06 9.20 -8.79
C LEU A 169 -3.99 8.13 -9.89
N PHE A 170 -3.05 7.20 -9.80
CA PHE A 170 -2.81 6.15 -10.80
C PHE A 170 -2.91 4.77 -10.14
N PRO A 171 -4.13 4.22 -9.99
CA PRO A 171 -4.31 2.85 -9.49
C PRO A 171 -3.48 1.87 -10.33
N GLY A 172 -2.73 0.98 -9.69
CA GLY A 172 -1.74 0.15 -10.38
C GLY A 172 -0.29 0.64 -10.20
N PHE A 173 -0.06 1.93 -9.91
CA PHE A 173 1.31 2.43 -9.66
C PHE A 173 1.93 1.79 -8.42
N SER A 174 1.13 1.40 -7.45
CA SER A 174 1.49 0.86 -6.13
C SER A 174 2.02 1.94 -5.16
N ARG A 175 1.35 2.08 -4.03
CA ARG A 175 1.77 2.99 -2.95
C ARG A 175 3.16 2.63 -2.42
N SER A 176 3.37 1.35 -2.07
CA SER A 176 4.67 0.85 -1.63
C SER A 176 5.72 0.95 -2.74
N GLY A 177 5.35 0.72 -4.01
CA GLY A 177 6.23 0.91 -5.15
C GLY A 177 6.69 2.36 -5.33
N ALA A 178 5.78 3.34 -5.22
CA ALA A 178 6.10 4.76 -5.31
C ALA A 178 7.04 5.21 -4.19
N THR A 179 6.70 4.87 -2.94
CA THR A 179 7.48 5.27 -1.76
C THR A 179 8.86 4.62 -1.73
N MET A 180 8.95 3.31 -1.98
CA MET A 180 10.24 2.61 -2.05
C MET A 180 11.12 3.17 -3.17
N SER A 181 10.56 3.38 -4.37
CA SER A 181 11.31 3.96 -5.50
C SER A 181 11.84 5.35 -5.18
N THR A 182 11.03 6.21 -4.58
CA THR A 182 11.47 7.56 -4.18
C THR A 182 12.56 7.50 -3.13
N ALA A 183 12.44 6.61 -2.14
CA ALA A 183 13.45 6.44 -1.10
C ALA A 183 14.80 5.93 -1.67
N LEU A 184 14.77 5.01 -2.65
CA LEU A 184 15.97 4.55 -3.35
C LEU A 184 16.66 5.68 -4.14
N LEU A 185 15.88 6.54 -4.83
CA LEU A 185 16.42 7.72 -5.52
C LEU A 185 17.04 8.75 -4.57
N LEU A 186 16.70 8.70 -3.29
CA LEU A 186 17.31 9.49 -2.21
C LEU A 186 18.49 8.76 -1.54
N ASP A 187 19.02 7.72 -2.20
CA ASP A 187 20.17 6.93 -1.78
C ASP A 187 19.96 6.08 -0.51
N LEU A 188 18.70 5.91 -0.03
CA LEU A 188 18.42 4.96 1.05
C LEU A 188 18.66 3.53 0.56
N ASP A 189 19.16 2.67 1.44
CA ASP A 189 19.25 1.24 1.14
C ASP A 189 17.85 0.61 1.03
N ARG A 190 17.77 -0.59 0.45
CA ARG A 190 16.48 -1.24 0.16
C ARG A 190 15.67 -1.55 1.42
N VAL A 191 16.33 -1.89 2.52
CA VAL A 191 15.67 -2.18 3.80
C VAL A 191 15.13 -0.89 4.42
N ALA A 192 15.95 0.17 4.48
CA ALA A 192 15.56 1.48 4.98
C ALA A 192 14.41 2.07 4.14
N ALA A 193 14.49 1.97 2.80
CA ALA A 193 13.43 2.40 1.89
C ALA A 193 12.12 1.65 2.14
N THR A 194 12.18 0.33 2.35
CA THR A 194 11.01 -0.50 2.62
C THR A 194 10.41 -0.18 3.98
N ARG A 195 11.22 -0.04 5.03
CA ARG A 195 10.73 0.32 6.37
C ARG A 195 10.10 1.71 6.39
N LEU A 196 10.75 2.71 5.79
CA LEU A 196 10.21 4.07 5.68
C LEU A 196 8.87 4.07 4.93
N SER A 197 8.75 3.31 3.83
CA SER A 197 7.51 3.11 3.10
C SER A 197 6.38 2.59 4.00
N PHE A 198 6.68 1.61 4.86
CA PHE A 198 5.69 1.05 5.78
C PHE A 198 5.27 2.05 6.85
N PHE A 199 6.21 2.73 7.50
CA PHE A 199 5.88 3.73 8.53
C PHE A 199 5.05 4.88 7.97
N LEU A 200 5.36 5.38 6.77
CA LEU A 200 4.56 6.41 6.10
C LEU A 200 3.20 5.88 5.61
N GLY A 201 3.13 4.58 5.31
CA GLY A 201 1.90 3.90 4.93
C GLY A 201 0.92 3.72 6.09
N ILE A 202 1.38 3.50 7.32
CA ILE A 202 0.52 3.23 8.48
C ILE A 202 -0.55 4.30 8.68
N PRO A 203 -0.24 5.60 8.84
CA PRO A 203 -1.27 6.61 9.06
C PRO A 203 -2.15 6.82 7.81
N ALA A 204 -1.58 6.75 6.61
CA ALA A 204 -2.34 6.92 5.37
C ALA A 204 -3.38 5.81 5.18
N LEU A 205 -2.97 4.54 5.34
CA LEU A 205 -3.86 3.38 5.24
C LEU A 205 -4.88 3.36 6.37
N THR A 206 -4.45 3.65 7.60
CA THR A 206 -5.37 3.68 8.74
C THR A 206 -6.45 4.75 8.54
N GLY A 207 -6.05 5.94 8.08
CA GLY A 207 -6.98 7.01 7.78
C GLY A 207 -7.96 6.66 6.65
N ALA A 208 -7.47 6.10 5.56
CA ALA A 208 -8.29 5.65 4.43
C ALA A 208 -9.24 4.51 4.86
N GLY A 209 -8.71 3.48 5.52
CA GLY A 209 -9.50 2.34 5.99
C GLY A 209 -10.62 2.74 6.97
N LEU A 210 -10.34 3.65 7.92
CA LEU A 210 -11.38 4.18 8.82
C LEU A 210 -12.42 5.03 8.10
N TYR A 211 -12.00 5.76 7.07
CA TYR A 211 -12.91 6.55 6.25
C TYR A 211 -13.85 5.66 5.42
N GLU A 212 -13.32 4.63 4.77
CA GLU A 212 -14.08 3.71 3.93
C GLU A 212 -14.91 2.71 4.75
N LEU A 213 -14.47 2.37 5.97
CA LEU A 213 -15.20 1.47 6.86
C LEU A 213 -16.62 1.96 7.17
N LYS A 214 -16.88 3.28 7.19
CA LYS A 214 -18.20 3.84 7.38
C LYS A 214 -19.16 3.41 6.27
N ASP A 215 -18.66 3.40 5.04
CA ASP A 215 -19.44 3.05 3.85
C ASP A 215 -19.57 1.53 3.72
N ALA A 216 -18.61 0.78 4.29
CA ALA A 216 -18.59 -0.69 4.30
C ALA A 216 -19.55 -1.32 5.34
N LEU A 217 -19.85 -0.62 6.44
CA LEU A 217 -20.79 -1.11 7.46
C LEU A 217 -22.22 -1.00 6.93
N GLY A 218 -22.81 -2.12 6.47
CA GLY A 218 -24.17 -2.19 5.96
C GLY A 218 -24.32 -2.71 4.53
N VAL A 219 -23.24 -3.03 3.87
CA VAL A 219 -23.17 -3.37 2.42
C VAL A 219 -23.60 -4.81 2.06
N GLY A 220 -24.37 -5.51 2.84
CA GLY A 220 -24.94 -6.80 2.42
C GLY A 220 -23.95 -7.97 2.28
N VAL A 221 -22.67 -7.80 2.61
CA VAL A 221 -21.70 -8.89 2.74
C VAL A 221 -21.86 -9.52 4.12
N GLY A 222 -22.12 -10.82 4.18
CA GLY A 222 -22.32 -11.52 5.46
C GLY A 222 -21.09 -11.47 6.37
N ALA A 223 -21.31 -11.61 7.70
CA ALA A 223 -20.24 -11.55 8.70
C ALA A 223 -19.15 -12.63 8.48
N ALA A 224 -19.52 -13.81 8.00
CA ALA A 224 -18.58 -14.91 7.78
C ALA A 224 -17.56 -14.61 6.66
N PRO A 225 -17.95 -14.13 5.45
CA PRO A 225 -16.98 -13.68 4.44
C PRO A 225 -16.08 -12.54 4.94
N LEU A 226 -16.64 -11.53 5.62
CA LEU A 226 -15.85 -10.42 6.17
C LEU A 226 -14.79 -10.91 7.16
N ALA A 227 -15.19 -11.74 8.14
CA ALA A 227 -14.26 -12.26 9.13
C ALA A 227 -13.17 -13.15 8.50
N ALA A 228 -13.55 -14.04 7.58
CA ALA A 228 -12.63 -14.94 6.90
C ALA A 228 -11.62 -14.14 6.05
N GLY A 229 -12.08 -13.22 5.21
CA GLY A 229 -11.22 -12.40 4.37
C GLY A 229 -10.26 -11.54 5.18
N THR A 230 -10.74 -10.87 6.23
CA THR A 230 -9.91 -10.02 7.11
C THR A 230 -8.84 -10.83 7.85
N LEU A 231 -9.21 -12.01 8.40
CA LEU A 231 -8.25 -12.86 9.11
C LEU A 231 -7.17 -13.39 8.16
N VAL A 232 -7.56 -13.84 6.97
CA VAL A 232 -6.59 -14.32 5.96
C VAL A 232 -5.70 -13.17 5.50
N SER A 233 -6.26 -12.00 5.23
CA SER A 233 -5.49 -10.79 4.90
C SER A 233 -4.46 -10.47 5.99
N PHE A 234 -4.85 -10.50 7.26
CA PHE A 234 -3.93 -10.29 8.40
C PHE A 234 -2.77 -11.29 8.40
N VAL A 235 -3.07 -12.59 8.35
CA VAL A 235 -2.03 -13.64 8.44
C VAL A 235 -1.08 -13.57 7.26
N VAL A 236 -1.63 -13.43 6.04
CA VAL A 236 -0.84 -13.38 4.82
C VAL A 236 -0.02 -12.09 4.75
N ALA A 237 -0.59 -10.94 5.12
CA ALA A 237 0.14 -9.67 5.17
C ALA A 237 1.31 -9.72 6.16
N TYR A 238 1.12 -10.28 7.35
CA TYR A 238 2.19 -10.45 8.33
C TYR A 238 3.36 -11.27 7.76
N ALA A 239 3.04 -12.40 7.12
CA ALA A 239 4.05 -13.23 6.47
C ALA A 239 4.74 -12.50 5.29
N SER A 240 3.97 -11.73 4.50
CA SER A 240 4.46 -10.95 3.36
C SER A 240 5.43 -9.84 3.79
N ILE A 241 5.14 -9.12 4.87
CA ILE A 241 6.03 -8.09 5.44
C ILE A 241 7.35 -8.73 5.89
N ALA A 242 7.27 -9.83 6.65
CA ALA A 242 8.44 -10.53 7.17
C ALA A 242 9.31 -11.08 6.02
N TRP A 243 8.67 -11.63 4.99
CA TRP A 243 9.36 -12.12 3.80
C TRP A 243 10.00 -11.00 3.00
N LEU A 244 9.26 -9.91 2.72
CA LEU A 244 9.75 -8.81 1.90
C LEU A 244 11.01 -8.17 2.50
N LEU A 245 11.03 -7.89 3.81
CA LEU A 245 12.20 -7.30 4.48
C LEU A 245 13.44 -8.20 4.36
N LYS A 246 13.26 -9.52 4.48
CA LYS A 246 14.35 -10.48 4.27
C LYS A 246 14.79 -10.56 2.82
N PHE A 247 13.84 -10.46 1.89
CA PHE A 247 14.09 -10.52 0.45
C PHE A 247 14.90 -9.30 -0.02
N VAL A 248 14.45 -8.09 0.29
CA VAL A 248 15.09 -6.85 -0.18
C VAL A 248 16.47 -6.61 0.44
N ALA A 249 16.75 -7.23 1.59
CA ALA A 249 18.10 -7.19 2.19
C ALA A 249 19.16 -7.88 1.33
N LYS A 250 18.75 -8.79 0.43
CA LYS A 250 19.67 -9.61 -0.38
C LYS A 250 19.43 -9.50 -1.89
N HIS A 251 18.28 -8.97 -2.31
CA HIS A 251 17.86 -8.96 -3.70
C HIS A 251 17.41 -7.56 -4.13
N SER A 252 17.51 -7.30 -5.43
CA SER A 252 17.00 -6.10 -6.07
C SER A 252 15.46 -6.16 -6.24
N PHE A 253 14.86 -5.02 -6.58
CA PHE A 253 13.44 -4.95 -6.90
C PHE A 253 13.08 -5.52 -8.29
N ASN A 254 14.05 -5.99 -9.06
CA ASN A 254 13.85 -6.50 -10.44
C ASN A 254 12.79 -7.60 -10.54
N ALA A 255 12.69 -8.47 -9.54
CA ALA A 255 11.65 -9.52 -9.53
C ALA A 255 10.24 -8.91 -9.57
N PHE A 256 10.00 -7.84 -8.78
CA PHE A 256 8.73 -7.13 -8.77
C PHE A 256 8.51 -6.33 -10.06
N VAL A 257 9.57 -5.74 -10.62
CA VAL A 257 9.52 -5.03 -11.91
C VAL A 257 9.04 -5.96 -13.02
N ILE A 258 9.68 -7.12 -13.17
CA ILE A 258 9.31 -8.11 -14.18
C ILE A 258 7.88 -8.60 -13.97
N TYR A 259 7.54 -8.97 -12.73
CA TYR A 259 6.21 -9.43 -12.37
C TYR A 259 5.13 -8.41 -12.78
N ARG A 260 5.28 -7.13 -12.42
CA ARG A 260 4.33 -6.06 -12.74
C ARG A 260 4.19 -5.82 -14.24
N ILE A 261 5.29 -5.88 -15.00
CA ILE A 261 5.24 -5.75 -16.46
C ILE A 261 4.44 -6.90 -17.05
N VAL A 262 4.70 -8.15 -16.62
CA VAL A 262 3.96 -9.31 -17.09
C VAL A 262 2.47 -9.19 -16.77
N VAL A 263 2.13 -8.83 -15.53
CA VAL A 263 0.72 -8.64 -15.13
C VAL A 263 0.06 -7.51 -15.93
N GLY A 264 0.75 -6.37 -16.11
CA GLY A 264 0.22 -5.25 -16.90
C GLY A 264 -0.02 -5.59 -18.37
N VAL A 265 0.91 -6.31 -18.99
CA VAL A 265 0.76 -6.77 -20.39
C VAL A 265 -0.38 -7.80 -20.52
N LEU A 266 -0.46 -8.75 -19.58
CA LEU A 266 -1.57 -9.72 -19.55
C LEU A 266 -2.91 -9.02 -19.36
N LEU A 267 -2.99 -8.02 -18.48
CA LEU A 267 -4.21 -7.25 -18.27
C LEU A 267 -4.62 -6.48 -19.53
N PHE A 268 -3.68 -5.87 -20.24
CA PHE A 268 -3.97 -5.24 -21.54
C PHE A 268 -4.49 -6.27 -22.56
N GLY A 269 -3.91 -7.47 -22.59
CA GLY A 269 -4.39 -8.55 -23.46
C GLY A 269 -5.82 -9.01 -23.14
N LEU A 270 -6.14 -9.21 -21.84
CA LEU A 270 -7.47 -9.60 -21.38
C LEU A 270 -8.54 -8.55 -21.67
N LEU A 271 -8.20 -7.26 -21.47
CA LEU A 271 -9.08 -6.13 -21.79
C LEU A 271 -9.29 -6.01 -23.32
N GLY A 272 -8.22 -6.13 -24.12
CA GLY A 272 -8.30 -6.06 -25.57
C GLY A 272 -9.07 -7.21 -26.19
N ALA A 273 -9.03 -8.39 -25.57
CA ALA A 273 -9.81 -9.56 -25.98
C ALA A 273 -11.27 -9.56 -25.47
N GLY A 274 -11.66 -8.58 -24.64
CA GLY A 274 -13.01 -8.50 -24.08
C GLY A 274 -13.33 -9.58 -23.03
N VAL A 275 -12.30 -10.22 -22.47
CA VAL A 275 -12.46 -11.26 -21.42
C VAL A 275 -12.84 -10.62 -20.07
N ILE A 276 -12.33 -9.42 -19.82
CA ILE A 276 -12.64 -8.60 -18.64
C ILE A 276 -13.10 -7.23 -19.14
N SER A 277 -14.19 -6.70 -18.58
CA SER A 277 -14.66 -5.33 -18.84
C SER A 277 -13.96 -4.34 -17.91
N SER A 278 -13.70 -3.13 -18.42
CA SER A 278 -13.12 -2.01 -17.68
C SER A 278 -14.18 -1.19 -17.02
#